data_bec7be8a73f229b13292e7f2e20aaeaa
#
_entry.id   bec7be8a73f229b13292e7f2e20aaeaa
#
_cell.length_a   1.000
_cell.length_b   1.000
_cell.length_c   1.000
_cell.angle_alpha   90.00
_cell.angle_beta   90.00
_cell.angle_gamma   90.00
#
_symmetry.space_group_name_H-M   'P 1'
#
loop_
_entity.id
_entity.type
_entity.pdbx_description
1 polymer ?
#
loop_
_entity_poly.entity_id
_entity_poly.type
_entity_poly.pdbx_seq_one_letter_code
_entity_poly.pdbx_strand_id
1 'polypeptide(L)'
;KRPLDRVLAYIDFRKAIIRGELAEFTCLAGTLAQEVHTSHPAIAHAAGEAITGHAATLVADIQAAMDENGRTFNFSAESLALHTQAALQGGFILAKSTGDPAHAEETITHLRRYIELTFQKTAA
;
A
#
# COMPACT_ATOMS: atom_id res chain seq x y z
N LYS A 1 -8.63 -19.08 3.55
CA LYS A 1 -7.91 -18.03 4.27
C LYS A 1 -8.85 -16.87 4.50
N ARG A 2 -8.85 -16.33 5.72
CA ARG A 2 -9.75 -15.21 6.05
C ARG A 2 -9.37 -13.95 5.24
N PRO A 3 -10.35 -13.10 4.90
CA PRO A 3 -10.08 -11.89 4.12
C PRO A 3 -9.00 -10.99 4.72
N LEU A 4 -9.07 -10.75 6.04
CA LEU A 4 -8.06 -9.94 6.71
C LEU A 4 -6.66 -10.55 6.59
N ASP A 5 -6.56 -11.87 6.68
CA ASP A 5 -5.27 -12.56 6.54
C ASP A 5 -4.69 -12.37 5.15
N ARG A 6 -5.54 -12.29 4.11
CA ARG A 6 -5.07 -12.02 2.75
C ARG A 6 -4.52 -10.60 2.61
N VAL A 7 -5.18 -9.61 3.24
CA VAL A 7 -4.70 -8.22 3.23
C VAL A 7 -3.34 -8.14 3.94
N LEU A 8 -3.23 -8.75 5.12
CA LEU A 8 -1.98 -8.76 5.88
C LEU A 8 -0.87 -9.50 5.14
N ALA A 9 -1.20 -10.62 4.49
CA ALA A 9 -0.23 -11.38 3.69
C ALA A 9 0.31 -10.56 2.52
N TYR A 10 -0.54 -9.76 1.88
CA TYR A 10 -0.09 -8.85 0.83
C TYR A 10 0.94 -7.85 1.37
N ILE A 11 0.66 -7.26 2.53
CA ILE A 11 1.57 -6.30 3.16
C ILE A 11 2.90 -6.98 3.52
N ASP A 12 2.84 -8.17 4.11
CA ASP A 12 4.04 -8.95 4.45
C ASP A 12 4.85 -9.30 3.21
N PHE A 13 4.18 -9.64 2.12
CA PHE A 13 4.85 -9.93 0.84
C PHE A 13 5.60 -8.70 0.32
N ARG A 14 4.96 -7.53 0.37
CA ARG A 14 5.58 -6.29 -0.08
C ARG A 14 6.81 -5.95 0.76
N LYS A 15 6.80 -6.28 2.04
CA LYS A 15 7.97 -6.11 2.91
C LYS A 15 9.05 -7.13 2.57
N ALA A 16 8.67 -8.38 2.34
CA ALA A 16 9.62 -9.48 2.09
C ALA A 16 10.44 -9.29 0.81
N ILE A 17 9.90 -8.57 -0.18
CA ILE A 17 10.61 -8.33 -1.45
C ILE A 17 11.53 -7.11 -1.40
N ILE A 18 11.64 -6.42 -0.26
CA ILE A 18 12.59 -5.33 -0.09
C ILE A 18 13.97 -5.94 0.14
N ARG A 19 14.75 -6.04 -0.92
CA ARG A 19 16.10 -6.58 -0.90
C ARG A 19 16.85 -6.13 -2.14
N GLY A 20 18.18 -6.20 -2.10
CA GLY A 20 19.01 -5.73 -3.21
C GLY A 20 19.16 -4.22 -3.19
N GLU A 21 19.50 -3.65 -4.34
CA GLU A 21 19.66 -2.22 -4.48
C GLU A 21 18.30 -1.50 -4.43
N LEU A 22 18.29 -0.24 -3.99
CA LEU A 22 17.07 0.54 -3.89
C LEU A 22 16.26 0.54 -5.17
N ALA A 23 16.92 0.64 -6.34
CA ALA A 23 16.26 0.66 -7.62
C ALA A 23 15.52 -0.65 -7.94
N GLU A 24 15.89 -1.75 -7.31
CA GLU A 24 15.31 -3.06 -7.57
C GLU A 24 13.93 -3.25 -6.95
N PHE A 25 13.64 -2.55 -5.85
CA PHE A 25 12.36 -2.73 -5.15
C PHE A 25 11.46 -1.49 -5.17
N THR A 26 11.95 -0.33 -5.60
CA THR A 26 11.12 0.87 -5.69
C THR A 26 10.18 0.78 -6.88
N CYS A 27 8.99 1.38 -6.74
CA CYS A 27 7.96 1.31 -7.77
C CYS A 27 8.26 2.22 -8.95
N LEU A 28 8.42 1.64 -10.14
CA LEU A 28 8.64 2.40 -11.36
C LEU A 28 7.47 3.35 -11.66
N ALA A 29 6.24 2.90 -11.47
CA ALA A 29 5.06 3.73 -11.72
C ALA A 29 5.05 4.95 -10.80
N GLY A 30 5.39 4.80 -9.53
CA GLY A 30 5.49 5.91 -8.59
C GLY A 30 6.57 6.90 -8.99
N THR A 31 7.72 6.41 -9.42
CA THR A 31 8.83 7.24 -9.90
C THR A 31 8.41 8.04 -11.13
N LEU A 32 7.81 7.40 -12.12
CA LEU A 32 7.35 8.06 -13.34
C LEU A 32 6.28 9.11 -13.06
N ALA A 33 5.33 8.81 -12.18
CA ALA A 33 4.27 9.75 -11.83
C ALA A 33 4.86 11.04 -11.24
N GLN A 34 5.90 10.93 -10.41
CA GLN A 34 6.53 12.08 -9.79
C GLN A 34 7.41 12.88 -10.77
N GLU A 35 8.18 12.17 -11.59
CA GLU A 35 9.19 12.84 -12.45
C GLU A 35 8.61 13.46 -13.70
N VAL A 36 7.54 12.90 -14.26
CA VAL A 36 7.04 13.31 -15.57
C VAL A 36 5.61 13.83 -15.58
N HIS A 37 5.02 14.11 -14.42
CA HIS A 37 3.59 14.49 -14.35
C HIS A 37 3.25 15.78 -15.11
N THR A 38 4.18 16.70 -15.25
CA THR A 38 3.99 17.93 -16.06
C THR A 38 4.55 17.80 -17.46
N SER A 39 5.72 17.17 -17.62
CA SER A 39 6.43 17.08 -18.90
C SER A 39 5.84 16.03 -19.86
N HIS A 40 5.30 14.93 -19.32
CA HIS A 40 4.76 13.84 -20.13
C HIS A 40 3.45 13.35 -19.49
N PRO A 41 2.34 14.10 -19.70
CA PRO A 41 1.05 13.77 -19.04
C PRO A 41 0.53 12.37 -19.35
N ALA A 42 0.74 11.87 -20.56
CA ALA A 42 0.29 10.52 -20.92
C ALA A 42 1.02 9.43 -20.12
N ILE A 43 2.32 9.60 -19.89
CA ILE A 43 3.12 8.66 -19.10
C ILE A 43 2.68 8.75 -17.63
N ALA A 44 2.48 9.97 -17.13
CA ALA A 44 2.01 10.17 -15.75
C ALA A 44 0.65 9.55 -15.53
N HIS A 45 -0.27 9.67 -16.50
CA HIS A 45 -1.60 9.06 -16.42
C HIS A 45 -1.52 7.53 -16.38
N ALA A 46 -0.70 6.94 -17.25
CA ALA A 46 -0.50 5.48 -17.26
C ALA A 46 0.11 4.98 -15.94
N ALA A 47 1.07 5.73 -15.38
CA ALA A 47 1.67 5.40 -14.09
C ALA A 47 0.64 5.49 -12.96
N GLY A 48 -0.21 6.51 -12.98
CA GLY A 48 -1.30 6.66 -12.02
C GLY A 48 -2.30 5.51 -12.10
N GLU A 49 -2.67 5.09 -13.30
CA GLU A 49 -3.55 3.94 -13.49
C GLU A 49 -2.93 2.64 -12.98
N ALA A 50 -1.62 2.46 -13.14
CA ALA A 50 -0.95 1.29 -12.61
C ALA A 50 -1.02 1.24 -11.08
N ILE A 51 -0.82 2.38 -10.41
CA ILE A 51 -0.89 2.46 -8.95
C ILE A 51 -2.33 2.21 -8.46
N THR A 52 -3.30 2.87 -9.08
CA THR A 52 -4.71 2.68 -8.70
C THR A 52 -5.21 1.28 -9.05
N GLY A 53 -4.68 0.68 -10.11
CA GLY A 53 -4.97 -0.70 -10.46
C GLY A 53 -4.48 -1.68 -9.39
N HIS A 54 -3.30 -1.45 -8.83
CA HIS A 54 -2.80 -2.23 -7.69
C HIS A 54 -3.71 -2.06 -6.46
N ALA A 55 -4.14 -0.84 -6.18
CA ALA A 55 -5.08 -0.59 -5.10
C ALA A 55 -6.37 -1.38 -5.33
N ALA A 56 -6.89 -1.38 -6.55
CA ALA A 56 -8.13 -2.07 -6.88
C ALA A 56 -8.08 -3.57 -6.59
N THR A 57 -6.91 -4.20 -6.71
CA THR A 57 -6.78 -5.64 -6.40
C THR A 57 -7.03 -5.97 -4.92
N LEU A 58 -6.89 -4.97 -4.04
CA LEU A 58 -7.09 -5.16 -2.60
C LEU A 58 -8.52 -4.88 -2.17
N VAL A 59 -9.30 -4.17 -2.97
CA VAL A 59 -10.63 -3.69 -2.56
C VAL A 59 -11.54 -4.84 -2.11
N ALA A 60 -11.59 -5.91 -2.88
CA ALA A 60 -12.47 -7.03 -2.56
C ALA A 60 -12.11 -7.68 -1.22
N ASP A 61 -10.83 -7.86 -0.94
CA ASP A 61 -10.40 -8.47 0.33
C ASP A 61 -10.63 -7.52 1.50
N ILE A 62 -10.41 -6.23 1.32
CA ILE A 62 -10.67 -5.24 2.36
C ILE A 62 -12.17 -5.17 2.64
N GLN A 63 -13.01 -5.13 1.60
CA GLN A 63 -14.45 -5.10 1.78
C GLN A 63 -14.94 -6.36 2.51
N ALA A 64 -14.43 -7.51 2.13
CA ALA A 64 -14.78 -8.77 2.80
C ALA A 64 -14.35 -8.76 4.27
N ALA A 65 -13.19 -8.20 4.59
CA ALA A 65 -12.73 -8.06 5.97
C ALA A 65 -13.63 -7.10 6.75
N MET A 66 -14.06 -6.00 6.15
CA MET A 66 -14.99 -5.06 6.77
C MET A 66 -16.34 -5.72 7.06
N ASP A 67 -16.87 -6.46 6.09
CA ASP A 67 -18.15 -7.18 6.24
C ASP A 67 -18.07 -8.24 7.34
N GLU A 68 -16.99 -9.00 7.37
CA GLU A 68 -16.78 -10.04 8.39
C GLU A 68 -16.63 -9.44 9.79
N ASN A 69 -16.03 -8.26 9.89
CA ASN A 69 -15.85 -7.58 11.18
C ASN A 69 -17.19 -7.15 11.78
N GLY A 70 -18.16 -6.77 10.95
CA GLY A 70 -19.50 -6.41 11.39
C GLY A 70 -19.62 -5.03 12.02
N ARG A 71 -18.51 -4.31 12.17
CA ARG A 71 -18.50 -2.96 12.73
C ARG A 71 -18.78 -1.94 11.62
N THR A 72 -19.36 -0.80 11.99
CA THR A 72 -19.51 0.32 11.06
C THR A 72 -18.18 1.07 10.94
N PHE A 73 -17.70 1.23 9.72
CA PHE A 73 -16.50 1.98 9.43
C PHE A 73 -16.87 3.32 8.79
N ASN A 74 -16.08 4.35 9.07
CA ASN A 74 -16.30 5.69 8.53
C ASN A 74 -15.47 5.95 7.26
N PHE A 75 -15.08 4.90 6.56
CA PHE A 75 -14.32 4.96 5.31
C PHE A 75 -14.70 3.79 4.42
N SER A 76 -14.38 3.90 3.13
CA SER A 76 -14.66 2.83 2.16
C SER A 76 -13.46 1.90 1.99
N ALA A 77 -13.70 0.70 1.46
CA ALA A 77 -12.64 -0.23 1.11
C ALA A 77 -11.69 0.38 0.07
N GLU A 78 -12.22 1.12 -0.88
CA GLU A 78 -11.43 1.82 -1.90
C GLU A 78 -10.48 2.82 -1.28
N SER A 79 -10.96 3.59 -0.31
CA SER A 79 -10.13 4.57 0.40
C SER A 79 -8.97 3.90 1.14
N LEU A 80 -9.24 2.81 1.83
CA LEU A 80 -8.18 2.08 2.55
C LEU A 80 -7.19 1.42 1.60
N ALA A 81 -7.66 0.90 0.47
CA ALA A 81 -6.79 0.34 -0.56
C ALA A 81 -5.83 1.39 -1.12
N LEU A 82 -6.34 2.60 -1.40
CA LEU A 82 -5.50 3.70 -1.86
C LEU A 82 -4.51 4.13 -0.79
N HIS A 83 -4.93 4.20 0.47
CA HIS A 83 -4.03 4.51 1.59
C HIS A 83 -2.90 3.48 1.70
N THR A 84 -3.21 2.21 1.50
CA THR A 84 -2.20 1.14 1.51
C THR A 84 -1.12 1.41 0.46
N GLN A 85 -1.52 1.78 -0.76
CA GLN A 85 -0.56 2.12 -1.80
C GLN A 85 0.20 3.41 -1.48
N ALA A 86 -0.47 4.41 -0.92
CA ALA A 86 0.18 5.66 -0.52
C ALA A 86 1.28 5.41 0.52
N ALA A 87 1.01 4.57 1.51
CA ALA A 87 2.01 4.22 2.52
C ALA A 87 3.21 3.50 1.91
N LEU A 88 2.96 2.54 1.02
CA LEU A 88 4.04 1.81 0.34
C LEU A 88 4.89 2.76 -0.51
N GLN A 89 4.25 3.61 -1.31
CA GLN A 89 4.96 4.56 -2.16
C GLN A 89 5.76 5.56 -1.32
N GLY A 90 5.17 6.07 -0.23
CA GLY A 90 5.86 6.98 0.68
C GLY A 90 7.10 6.36 1.30
N GLY A 91 7.01 5.10 1.72
CA GLY A 91 8.15 4.36 2.24
C GLY A 91 9.27 4.19 1.22
N PHE A 92 8.92 3.89 -0.03
CA PHE A 92 9.90 3.78 -1.11
C PHE A 92 10.58 5.11 -1.41
N ILE A 93 9.83 6.21 -1.40
CA ILE A 93 10.37 7.55 -1.60
C ILE A 93 11.39 7.88 -0.51
N LEU A 94 11.05 7.62 0.75
CA LEU A 94 11.96 7.87 1.87
C LEU A 94 13.22 7.00 1.77
N ALA A 95 13.06 5.72 1.46
CA ALA A 95 14.20 4.82 1.31
C ALA A 95 15.14 5.30 0.20
N LYS A 96 14.56 5.71 -0.92
CA LYS A 96 15.34 6.17 -2.08
C LYS A 96 16.04 7.50 -1.80
N SER A 97 15.33 8.45 -1.16
CA SER A 97 15.88 9.77 -0.88
C SER A 97 16.98 9.76 0.19
N THR A 98 16.91 8.83 1.15
CA THR A 98 17.88 8.72 2.23
C THR A 98 18.96 7.65 1.96
N GLY A 99 18.75 6.81 0.95
CA GLY A 99 19.66 5.69 0.67
C GLY A 99 19.54 4.55 1.68
N ASP A 100 18.47 4.52 2.50
CA ASP A 100 18.31 3.53 3.56
C ASP A 100 17.00 2.73 3.39
N PRO A 101 17.09 1.43 3.01
CA PRO A 101 15.91 0.57 2.87
C PRO A 101 15.09 0.41 4.15
N ALA A 102 15.70 0.64 5.31
CA ALA A 102 15.01 0.49 6.60
C ALA A 102 13.78 1.41 6.69
N HIS A 103 13.81 2.58 6.04
CA HIS A 103 12.65 3.49 6.04
C HIS A 103 11.43 2.85 5.38
N ALA A 104 11.62 2.10 4.30
CA ALA A 104 10.52 1.38 3.66
C ALA A 104 10.01 0.25 4.55
N GLU A 105 10.92 -0.52 5.15
CA GLU A 105 10.54 -1.63 6.04
C GLU A 105 9.77 -1.14 7.26
N GLU A 106 10.22 -0.06 7.88
CA GLU A 106 9.55 0.52 9.05
C GLU A 106 8.17 1.06 8.69
N THR A 107 8.05 1.73 7.54
CA THR A 107 6.77 2.23 7.05
C THR A 107 5.77 1.08 6.86
N ILE A 108 6.23 -0.02 6.28
CA ILE A 108 5.36 -1.18 6.06
C ILE A 108 4.96 -1.81 7.39
N THR A 109 5.85 -1.84 8.37
CA THR A 109 5.53 -2.32 9.72
C THR A 109 4.43 -1.47 10.36
N HIS A 110 4.50 -0.14 10.21
CA HIS A 110 3.45 0.76 10.71
C HIS A 110 2.14 0.57 9.95
N LEU A 111 2.19 0.39 8.64
CA LEU A 111 1.01 0.12 7.84
C LEU A 111 0.32 -1.16 8.31
N ARG A 112 1.09 -2.22 8.53
CA ARG A 112 0.55 -3.49 9.02
C ARG A 112 -0.15 -3.29 10.37
N ARG A 113 0.50 -2.58 11.28
CA ARG A 113 -0.07 -2.27 12.59
C ARG A 113 -1.36 -1.47 12.46
N TYR A 114 -1.39 -0.50 11.57
CA TYR A 114 -2.60 0.29 11.34
C TYR A 114 -3.76 -0.61 10.90
N ILE A 115 -3.52 -1.51 9.95
CA ILE A 115 -4.54 -2.45 9.47
C ILE A 115 -5.01 -3.36 10.61
N GLU A 116 -4.08 -3.92 11.37
CA GLU A 116 -4.44 -4.79 12.50
C GLU A 116 -5.31 -4.04 13.52
N LEU A 117 -4.94 -2.82 13.88
CA LEU A 117 -5.71 -2.01 14.83
C LEU A 117 -7.07 -1.62 14.26
N THR A 118 -7.14 -1.30 12.98
CA THR A 118 -8.39 -0.93 12.30
C THR A 118 -9.42 -2.06 12.38
N PHE A 119 -8.98 -3.30 12.22
CA PHE A 119 -9.87 -4.46 12.22
C PHE A 119 -9.93 -5.18 13.56
N GLN A 120 -9.27 -4.64 14.58
CA GLN A 120 -9.32 -5.22 15.92
C GLN A 120 -10.73 -5.08 16.47
N LYS A 121 -11.31 -6.21 16.94
CA LYS A 121 -12.61 -6.17 17.58
C LYS A 121 -12.46 -5.60 18.98
N THR A 122 -13.28 -4.61 19.30
CA THR A 122 -13.33 -4.09 20.67
C THR A 122 -13.90 -5.16 21.60
N ALA A 123 -13.35 -5.24 22.81
CA ALA A 123 -13.92 -6.10 23.84
C ALA A 123 -15.35 -5.63 24.12
N ALA A 124 -16.26 -6.59 24.20
CA ALA A 124 -17.67 -6.31 24.52
C ALA A 124 -17.81 -5.78 25.96
#